data_13ba876ab98c2ba2310b03658398bac1
#
_entry.id   13ba876ab98c2ba2310b03658398bac1
#
_cell.length_a   1.000
_cell.length_b   1.000
_cell.length_c   1.000
_cell.angle_alpha   90.00
_cell.angle_beta   90.00
_cell.angle_gamma   90.00
#
_symmetry.space_group_name_H-M   'P 1'
#
loop_
_entity.id
_entity.type
_entity.pdbx_description
1 polymer ?
#
loop_
_entity_poly.entity_id
_entity_poly.type
_entity_poly.pdbx_seq_one_letter_code
_entity_poly.pdbx_strand_id
1 'polypeptide(L)'
;MNEQATKKEKNAEVGLNRIFAALWHRMWLILLVAVVCAAITFCVVFYCVTPMYEASAMFYVNNSELSVGDAVLNISAGDISAAKDLVQSYIVILKTRTTLNDVVDYAGIDISISELEDMISAASVESTEIFEVIVTGPDPAEAEKLASAIAYILPKRIDSIIEGTSARIVDAAIVPTKPSFPNYTVATLIGFLVGFLLMAVFTILQEVFDITIRTEEDMLQVCRHPVLASVPDMGAPSKGSYYYYGYGNKRRGTQKKASSGHTQAPVLFGGGISFAASEAYKLLRTKLQFSFTDESTSRVIGLSSALSGEGKSLSAVNLAYTLSQLDKKVILIDCDMRRPTLADKLGVRKTPGLSGYLTGQHTLEEMIQYCNIKNEETAFQVIAAGQNPPNPIELLSSERMVKFLQLLRGKFDYIILDLPPVGEVSDAMAVAKETDGMLLVVRQNYCDRVVLKEAVRQFDFIEARILGVVYNCTTEGSGRYGKGYYKRYYRRYYRSYYGRSGRRYEGAYMKKTAENNSKENG
;
A
#
# COMPACT_ATOMS: atom_id res chain seq x y z
N MET A 1 -21.38 27.28 -6.48
CA MET A 1 -19.90 27.34 -6.63
C MET A 1 -19.14 26.82 -5.39
N ASN A 2 -19.61 27.07 -4.16
CA ASN A 2 -18.90 26.61 -2.94
C ASN A 2 -18.92 25.09 -2.70
N GLU A 3 -19.94 24.36 -3.14
CA GLU A 3 -20.05 22.90 -2.93
C GLU A 3 -19.08 22.09 -3.81
N GLN A 4 -18.75 22.59 -4.99
CA GLN A 4 -17.77 21.95 -5.88
C GLN A 4 -16.32 22.22 -5.41
N ALA A 5 -16.04 23.35 -4.80
CA ALA A 5 -14.74 23.68 -4.24
C ALA A 5 -14.44 22.82 -2.99
N THR A 6 -15.40 22.72 -2.06
CA THR A 6 -15.28 21.86 -0.87
C THR A 6 -15.19 20.38 -1.19
N LYS A 7 -15.84 19.93 -2.29
CA LYS A 7 -15.74 18.55 -2.77
C LYS A 7 -14.38 18.24 -3.41
N LYS A 8 -13.77 19.24 -4.07
CA LYS A 8 -12.44 19.15 -4.68
C LYS A 8 -11.32 19.15 -3.64
N GLU A 9 -11.45 19.98 -2.58
CA GLU A 9 -10.54 19.97 -1.42
C GLU A 9 -10.62 18.65 -0.64
N LYS A 10 -11.81 18.13 -0.38
CA LYS A 10 -12.00 16.86 0.33
C LYS A 10 -11.47 15.66 -0.45
N ASN A 11 -11.56 15.67 -1.79
CA ASN A 11 -10.99 14.66 -2.65
C ASN A 11 -9.44 14.75 -2.70
N ALA A 12 -8.88 15.96 -2.60
CA ALA A 12 -7.43 16.17 -2.52
C ALA A 12 -6.85 15.71 -1.17
N GLU A 13 -7.54 15.98 -0.06
CA GLU A 13 -7.12 15.51 1.28
C GLU A 13 -7.15 13.99 1.41
N VAL A 14 -8.16 13.34 0.83
CA VAL A 14 -8.24 11.86 0.81
C VAL A 14 -7.12 11.26 -0.04
N GLY A 15 -6.74 11.94 -1.14
CA GLY A 15 -5.62 11.53 -1.99
C GLY A 15 -4.27 11.62 -1.28
N LEU A 16 -4.00 12.74 -0.58
CA LEU A 16 -2.77 12.96 0.18
C LEU A 16 -2.59 11.96 1.33
N ASN A 17 -3.63 11.70 2.09
CA ASN A 17 -3.59 10.73 3.18
C ASN A 17 -3.32 9.30 2.68
N ARG A 18 -3.81 8.95 1.48
CA ARG A 18 -3.53 7.65 0.86
C ARG A 18 -2.08 7.52 0.43
N ILE A 19 -1.53 8.53 -0.22
CA ILE A 19 -0.12 8.56 -0.63
C ILE A 19 0.77 8.44 0.58
N PHE A 20 0.48 9.19 1.65
CA PHE A 20 1.25 9.12 2.89
C PHE A 20 1.16 7.73 3.55
N ALA A 21 -0.02 7.13 3.60
CA ALA A 21 -0.21 5.78 4.13
C ALA A 21 0.52 4.72 3.30
N ALA A 22 0.51 4.84 1.96
CA ALA A 22 1.23 3.94 1.06
C ALA A 22 2.75 4.04 1.25
N LEU A 23 3.30 5.26 1.33
CA LEU A 23 4.71 5.51 1.63
C LEU A 23 5.09 4.94 2.99
N TRP A 24 4.29 5.17 4.03
CA TRP A 24 4.54 4.66 5.37
C TRP A 24 4.53 3.12 5.43
N HIS A 25 3.57 2.50 4.77
CA HIS A 25 3.46 1.03 4.77
C HIS A 25 4.60 0.34 4.02
N ARG A 26 5.15 1.00 2.98
CA ARG A 26 6.26 0.49 2.17
C ARG A 26 7.62 1.11 2.54
N MET A 27 7.70 1.88 3.64
CA MET A 27 8.91 2.60 4.03
C MET A 27 10.13 1.68 4.18
N TRP A 28 9.93 0.48 4.74
CA TRP A 28 11.01 -0.50 4.88
C TRP A 28 11.61 -0.92 3.51
N LEU A 29 10.77 -1.02 2.47
CA LEU A 29 11.18 -1.40 1.12
C LEU A 29 11.90 -0.22 0.44
N ILE A 30 11.42 1.01 0.64
CA ILE A 30 12.06 2.23 0.15
C ILE A 30 13.47 2.35 0.76
N LEU A 31 13.61 2.16 2.07
CA LEU A 31 14.91 2.19 2.76
C LEU A 31 15.84 1.07 2.28
N LEU A 32 15.32 -0.13 2.07
CA LEU A 32 16.11 -1.25 1.57
C LEU A 32 16.72 -0.93 0.19
N VAL A 33 15.90 -0.43 -0.75
CA VAL A 33 16.38 -0.04 -2.09
C VAL A 33 17.39 1.10 -1.99
N ALA A 34 17.15 2.10 -1.15
CA ALA A 34 18.08 3.20 -0.93
C ALA A 34 19.45 2.71 -0.43
N VAL A 35 19.48 1.77 0.52
CA VAL A 35 20.73 1.15 1.03
C VAL A 35 21.43 0.34 -0.06
N VAL A 36 20.69 -0.41 -0.87
CA VAL A 36 21.27 -1.16 -1.99
C VAL A 36 21.89 -0.22 -3.02
N CYS A 37 21.21 0.86 -3.38
CA CYS A 37 21.76 1.88 -4.29
C CYS A 37 23.02 2.54 -3.70
N ALA A 38 23.02 2.87 -2.42
CA ALA A 38 24.19 3.40 -1.73
C ALA A 38 25.38 2.43 -1.79
N ALA A 39 25.14 1.14 -1.53
CA ALA A 39 26.19 0.11 -1.60
C ALA A 39 26.73 -0.06 -3.04
N ILE A 40 25.86 -0.05 -4.05
CA ILE A 40 26.28 -0.10 -5.46
C ILE A 40 27.14 1.12 -5.80
N THR A 41 26.68 2.33 -5.43
CA THR A 41 27.44 3.56 -5.69
C THR A 41 28.79 3.54 -5.00
N PHE A 42 28.85 3.10 -3.74
CA PHE A 42 30.12 2.92 -3.03
C PHE A 42 31.05 1.95 -3.77
N CYS A 43 30.57 0.78 -4.17
CA CYS A 43 31.37 -0.19 -4.90
C CYS A 43 31.86 0.36 -6.24
N VAL A 44 31.00 1.04 -7.00
CA VAL A 44 31.39 1.65 -8.29
C VAL A 44 32.48 2.70 -8.07
N VAL A 45 32.30 3.60 -7.12
CA VAL A 45 33.27 4.66 -6.86
C VAL A 45 34.58 4.07 -6.31
N PHE A 46 34.52 3.04 -5.49
CA PHE A 46 35.72 2.40 -4.91
C PHE A 46 36.52 1.63 -5.95
N TYR A 47 35.88 0.91 -6.88
CA TYR A 47 36.58 0.08 -7.86
C TYR A 47 36.87 0.75 -9.19
N CYS A 48 36.04 1.72 -9.61
CA CYS A 48 36.12 2.33 -10.93
C CYS A 48 36.75 3.73 -10.95
N VAL A 49 36.84 4.41 -9.79
CA VAL A 49 37.38 5.76 -9.71
C VAL A 49 38.76 5.71 -9.07
N THR A 50 39.79 6.16 -9.78
CA THR A 50 41.16 6.24 -9.24
C THR A 50 41.23 7.29 -8.13
N PRO A 51 41.78 6.95 -6.95
CA PRO A 51 41.95 7.94 -5.90
C PRO A 51 43.00 9.00 -6.30
N MET A 52 42.68 10.26 -6.02
CA MET A 52 43.58 11.38 -6.26
C MET A 52 44.02 11.97 -4.90
N TYR A 53 45.29 12.27 -4.79
CA TYR A 53 45.92 12.82 -3.59
C TYR A 53 46.37 14.24 -3.87
N GLU A 54 46.20 15.14 -2.90
CA GLU A 54 46.60 16.54 -2.98
C GLU A 54 47.75 16.79 -2.03
N ALA A 55 48.87 17.28 -2.58
CA ALA A 55 49.98 17.80 -1.80
C ALA A 55 50.05 19.32 -2.01
N SER A 56 50.05 20.09 -0.95
CA SER A 56 50.06 21.55 -1.05
C SER A 56 51.32 22.15 -0.43
N ALA A 57 51.79 23.27 -1.00
CA ALA A 57 52.80 24.11 -0.45
C ALA A 57 52.30 25.57 -0.39
N MET A 58 52.57 26.26 0.73
CA MET A 58 52.15 27.64 0.92
C MET A 58 53.32 28.60 0.86
N PHE A 59 53.10 29.72 0.20
CA PHE A 59 54.09 30.76 -0.02
C PHE A 59 53.59 32.12 0.46
N TYR A 60 54.46 32.87 1.12
CA TYR A 60 54.23 34.25 1.49
C TYR A 60 54.92 35.16 0.47
N VAL A 61 54.19 36.13 -0.04
CA VAL A 61 54.69 37.15 -0.96
C VAL A 61 55.19 38.33 -0.14
N ASN A 62 56.49 38.58 -0.21
CA ASN A 62 57.08 39.75 0.43
C ASN A 62 57.35 40.84 -0.60
N ASN A 63 56.66 41.95 -0.47
CA ASN A 63 56.87 43.15 -1.28
C ASN A 63 57.82 44.07 -0.52
N SER A 64 59.12 43.65 -0.41
CA SER A 64 60.12 44.43 0.29
C SER A 64 60.86 45.40 -0.64
N GLU A 65 60.11 46.34 -1.26
CA GLU A 65 60.76 47.58 -1.68
C GLU A 65 60.42 48.70 -0.71
N LEU A 66 61.53 49.24 -0.19
CA LEU A 66 61.77 50.48 0.51
C LEU A 66 62.02 50.37 2.01
N SER A 67 63.14 49.75 2.28
CA SER A 67 63.94 50.20 3.45
C SER A 67 64.93 51.25 2.99
N VAL A 68 64.49 52.45 2.83
CA VAL A 68 65.34 53.62 2.78
C VAL A 68 65.11 54.44 4.07
N GLY A 69 65.95 54.21 5.08
CA GLY A 69 66.03 55.02 6.28
C GLY A 69 64.80 54.98 7.21
N ASP A 70 65.06 54.63 8.46
CA ASP A 70 64.30 54.76 9.72
C ASP A 70 62.80 55.29 9.72
N ALA A 71 62.02 55.08 8.72
CA ALA A 71 60.62 55.41 8.75
C ALA A 71 59.74 54.13 8.61
N VAL A 72 59.11 53.72 9.70
CA VAL A 72 58.04 52.72 9.72
C VAL A 72 56.83 53.27 8.94
N LEU A 73 56.71 52.95 7.64
CA LEU A 73 55.58 53.29 6.83
C LEU A 73 54.46 52.32 7.17
N ASN A 74 53.30 52.86 7.58
CA ASN A 74 52.07 52.16 7.83
C ASN A 74 51.62 51.42 6.56
N ILE A 75 51.35 50.13 6.67
CA ILE A 75 50.72 49.31 5.59
C ILE A 75 49.45 49.99 5.15
N SER A 76 49.42 50.47 3.91
CA SER A 76 48.25 51.09 3.27
C SER A 76 47.36 50.04 2.62
N ALA A 77 46.07 50.32 2.50
CA ALA A 77 45.12 49.44 1.75
C ALA A 77 45.53 49.25 0.27
N GLY A 78 46.38 50.15 -0.26
CA GLY A 78 46.99 50.01 -1.58
C GLY A 78 48.00 48.88 -1.68
N ASP A 79 48.73 48.58 -0.59
CA ASP A 79 49.80 47.53 -0.55
C ASP A 79 49.17 46.13 -0.63
N ILE A 80 47.98 45.95 -0.03
CA ILE A 80 47.25 44.67 -0.08
C ILE A 80 46.71 44.38 -1.50
N SER A 81 46.31 45.43 -2.26
CA SER A 81 45.87 45.26 -3.65
C SER A 81 47.07 44.92 -4.57
N ALA A 82 48.21 45.56 -4.36
CA ALA A 82 49.43 45.26 -5.11
C ALA A 82 49.96 43.84 -4.82
N ALA A 83 49.87 43.38 -3.57
CA ALA A 83 50.24 42.01 -3.23
C ALA A 83 49.36 40.95 -3.93
N LYS A 84 48.05 41.20 -4.10
CA LYS A 84 47.15 40.33 -4.89
C LYS A 84 47.56 40.27 -6.35
N ASP A 85 47.89 41.38 -6.96
CA ASP A 85 48.31 41.43 -8.36
C ASP A 85 49.66 40.70 -8.55
N LEU A 86 50.53 40.74 -7.54
CA LEU A 86 51.76 39.95 -7.53
C LEU A 86 51.51 38.44 -7.39
N VAL A 87 50.57 38.01 -6.57
CA VAL A 87 50.16 36.60 -6.48
C VAL A 87 49.68 36.08 -7.84
N GLN A 88 48.86 36.84 -8.54
CA GLN A 88 48.44 36.48 -9.90
C GLN A 88 49.62 36.33 -10.87
N SER A 89 50.58 37.25 -10.78
CA SER A 89 51.80 37.20 -11.59
C SER A 89 52.65 35.97 -11.26
N TYR A 90 52.75 35.58 -9.98
CA TYR A 90 53.48 34.36 -9.55
C TYR A 90 52.82 33.08 -10.00
N ILE A 91 51.49 33.02 -10.01
CA ILE A 91 50.74 31.90 -10.59
C ILE A 91 51.00 31.77 -12.10
N VAL A 92 51.06 32.89 -12.82
CA VAL A 92 51.43 32.89 -14.24
C VAL A 92 52.86 32.41 -14.44
N ILE A 93 53.83 32.88 -13.63
CA ILE A 93 55.23 32.43 -13.70
C ILE A 93 55.34 30.92 -13.45
N LEU A 94 54.61 30.39 -12.44
CA LEU A 94 54.56 28.96 -12.13
C LEU A 94 54.12 28.14 -13.36
N LYS A 95 53.12 28.60 -14.08
CA LYS A 95 52.57 27.91 -15.26
C LYS A 95 53.38 28.11 -16.55
N THR A 96 54.51 28.82 -16.48
CA THR A 96 55.36 28.93 -17.68
C THR A 96 56.06 27.60 -17.99
N ARG A 97 56.21 27.27 -19.26
CA ARG A 97 56.90 26.03 -19.70
C ARG A 97 58.30 25.87 -19.14
N THR A 98 59.03 26.98 -19.00
CA THR A 98 60.38 26.96 -18.44
C THR A 98 60.40 26.60 -16.95
N THR A 99 59.46 27.12 -16.15
CA THR A 99 59.33 26.78 -14.74
C THR A 99 58.88 25.33 -14.56
N LEU A 100 57.90 24.89 -15.37
CA LEU A 100 57.43 23.51 -15.31
C LEU A 100 58.52 22.50 -15.70
N ASN A 101 59.35 22.82 -16.74
CA ASN A 101 60.51 22.00 -17.10
C ASN A 101 61.51 21.89 -15.93
N ASP A 102 61.87 23.03 -15.32
CA ASP A 102 62.81 23.05 -14.18
C ASP A 102 62.25 22.20 -13.01
N VAL A 103 60.92 22.21 -12.79
CA VAL A 103 60.23 21.41 -11.76
C VAL A 103 60.32 19.91 -12.09
N VAL A 104 60.04 19.50 -13.33
CA VAL A 104 60.13 18.10 -13.75
C VAL A 104 61.56 17.58 -13.63
N ASP A 105 62.54 18.36 -14.12
CA ASP A 105 63.94 17.99 -14.05
C ASP A 105 64.42 17.84 -12.60
N TYR A 106 63.99 18.74 -11.72
CA TYR A 106 64.35 18.69 -10.31
C TYR A 106 63.68 17.53 -9.56
N ALA A 107 62.42 17.27 -9.84
CA ALA A 107 61.67 16.18 -9.24
C ALA A 107 62.14 14.80 -9.72
N GLY A 108 62.73 14.72 -10.92
CA GLY A 108 63.20 13.48 -11.52
C GLY A 108 62.10 12.50 -11.86
N ILE A 109 60.91 13.01 -12.25
CA ILE A 109 59.72 12.24 -12.61
C ILE A 109 59.50 12.37 -14.12
N ASP A 110 59.24 11.27 -14.79
CA ASP A 110 58.98 11.27 -16.23
C ASP A 110 57.48 11.58 -16.53
N ILE A 111 57.18 12.88 -16.50
CA ILE A 111 55.82 13.40 -16.77
C ILE A 111 55.87 14.49 -17.85
N SER A 112 54.82 14.54 -18.68
CA SER A 112 54.73 15.59 -19.68
C SER A 112 54.36 16.94 -19.05
N ILE A 113 54.84 18.04 -19.66
CA ILE A 113 54.57 19.40 -19.16
C ILE A 113 53.05 19.68 -19.11
N SER A 114 52.33 19.22 -20.11
CA SER A 114 50.88 19.40 -20.19
C SER A 114 50.16 18.68 -19.04
N GLU A 115 50.61 17.49 -18.71
CA GLU A 115 50.05 16.70 -17.60
C GLU A 115 50.37 17.33 -16.26
N LEU A 116 51.59 17.84 -16.06
CA LEU A 116 51.96 18.57 -14.85
C LEU A 116 51.14 19.87 -14.71
N GLU A 117 50.88 20.59 -15.79
CA GLU A 117 50.07 21.81 -15.79
C GLU A 117 48.65 21.53 -15.32
N ASP A 118 48.06 20.40 -15.76
CA ASP A 118 46.71 19.95 -15.38
C ASP A 118 46.67 19.49 -13.91
N MET A 119 47.77 18.98 -13.39
CA MET A 119 47.90 18.56 -11.99
C MET A 119 48.07 19.74 -11.01
N ILE A 120 48.50 20.92 -11.50
CA ILE A 120 48.78 22.07 -10.63
C ILE A 120 47.61 23.03 -10.56
N SER A 121 47.14 23.26 -9.36
CA SER A 121 46.22 24.34 -9.02
C SER A 121 46.89 25.31 -8.06
N ALA A 122 46.74 26.60 -8.30
CA ALA A 122 47.29 27.62 -7.41
C ALA A 122 46.26 28.72 -7.17
N ALA A 123 46.08 29.10 -5.93
CA ALA A 123 45.12 30.12 -5.52
C ALA A 123 45.64 30.95 -4.34
N SER A 124 45.19 32.20 -4.25
CA SER A 124 45.40 33.06 -3.09
C SER A 124 44.52 32.59 -1.92
N VAL A 125 45.10 32.52 -0.72
CA VAL A 125 44.38 32.16 0.52
C VAL A 125 43.68 33.41 1.07
N GLU A 126 42.36 33.42 1.06
CA GLU A 126 41.44 34.39 1.72
C GLU A 126 41.84 35.88 1.66
N SER A 127 42.27 36.41 0.55
CA SER A 127 42.68 37.82 0.45
C SER A 127 43.91 38.21 1.23
N THR A 128 44.73 37.24 1.59
CA THR A 128 46.04 37.43 2.22
C THR A 128 47.18 37.51 1.19
N GLU A 129 48.37 37.87 1.63
CA GLU A 129 49.61 37.82 0.85
C GLU A 129 50.19 36.38 0.72
N ILE A 130 49.34 35.38 1.08
CA ILE A 130 49.71 33.98 1.00
C ILE A 130 49.00 33.34 -0.21
N PHE A 131 49.74 32.58 -0.97
CA PHE A 131 49.14 31.71 -2.00
C PHE A 131 49.51 30.26 -1.76
N GLU A 132 48.61 29.38 -2.08
CA GLU A 132 48.76 27.94 -2.00
C GLU A 132 48.91 27.35 -3.39
N VAL A 133 49.87 26.45 -3.54
CA VAL A 133 50.03 25.63 -4.75
C VAL A 133 49.71 24.20 -4.37
N ILE A 134 48.72 23.63 -5.03
CA ILE A 134 48.23 22.28 -4.82
C ILE A 134 48.61 21.44 -6.04
N VAL A 135 49.23 20.31 -5.81
CA VAL A 135 49.50 19.29 -6.83
C VAL A 135 48.61 18.09 -6.56
N THR A 136 47.78 17.76 -7.55
CA THR A 136 46.83 16.64 -7.48
C THR A 136 47.29 15.50 -8.37
N GLY A 137 47.51 14.31 -7.78
CA GLY A 137 48.01 13.16 -8.55
C GLY A 137 47.55 11.82 -7.98
N PRO A 138 47.66 10.72 -8.76
CA PRO A 138 47.27 9.39 -8.32
C PRO A 138 48.22 8.76 -7.30
N ASP A 139 49.49 9.16 -7.30
CA ASP A 139 50.51 8.71 -6.34
C ASP A 139 50.79 9.80 -5.31
N PRO A 140 50.57 9.57 -4.01
CA PRO A 140 50.84 10.56 -2.96
C PRO A 140 52.32 10.95 -2.83
N ALA A 141 53.25 10.06 -3.16
CA ALA A 141 54.67 10.34 -3.07
C ALA A 141 55.16 11.18 -4.27
N GLU A 142 54.58 10.98 -5.47
CA GLU A 142 54.86 11.82 -6.65
C GLU A 142 54.28 13.22 -6.48
N ALA A 143 53.05 13.32 -5.98
CA ALA A 143 52.39 14.60 -5.71
C ALA A 143 53.20 15.44 -4.70
N GLU A 144 53.72 14.83 -3.63
CA GLU A 144 54.59 15.50 -2.64
C GLU A 144 55.91 15.93 -3.27
N LYS A 145 56.59 15.05 -4.03
CA LYS A 145 57.86 15.39 -4.71
C LYS A 145 57.72 16.57 -5.67
N LEU A 146 56.63 16.59 -6.45
CA LEU A 146 56.32 17.69 -7.37
C LEU A 146 56.02 18.99 -6.61
N ALA A 147 55.20 18.93 -5.55
CA ALA A 147 54.89 20.08 -4.72
C ALA A 147 56.15 20.61 -4.02
N SER A 148 57.03 19.73 -3.53
CA SER A 148 58.35 20.08 -2.94
C SER A 148 59.31 20.67 -3.97
N ALA A 149 59.33 20.14 -5.21
CA ALA A 149 60.11 20.71 -6.31
C ALA A 149 59.65 22.13 -6.65
N ILE A 150 58.32 22.33 -6.72
CA ILE A 150 57.73 23.67 -6.91
C ILE A 150 58.15 24.61 -5.76
N ALA A 151 58.08 24.12 -4.52
CA ALA A 151 58.48 24.90 -3.35
C ALA A 151 59.93 25.36 -3.42
N TYR A 152 60.81 24.57 -4.02
CA TYR A 152 62.22 24.92 -4.18
C TYR A 152 62.51 25.81 -5.41
N ILE A 153 61.89 25.54 -6.54
CA ILE A 153 62.15 26.22 -7.82
C ILE A 153 61.43 27.56 -7.92
N LEU A 154 60.16 27.64 -7.51
CA LEU A 154 59.33 28.83 -7.72
C LEU A 154 59.91 30.10 -7.08
N PRO A 155 60.39 30.11 -5.81
CA PRO A 155 60.98 31.31 -5.22
C PRO A 155 62.20 31.81 -6.00
N LYS A 156 63.07 30.90 -6.44
CA LYS A 156 64.29 31.24 -7.21
C LYS A 156 63.92 31.82 -8.57
N ARG A 157 62.87 31.30 -9.18
CA ARG A 157 62.43 31.78 -10.48
C ARG A 157 61.79 33.17 -10.37
N ILE A 158 61.00 33.41 -9.35
CA ILE A 158 60.43 34.72 -9.04
C ILE A 158 61.54 35.76 -8.84
N ASP A 159 62.51 35.44 -7.98
CA ASP A 159 63.66 36.33 -7.71
C ASP A 159 64.43 36.66 -8.98
N SER A 160 64.52 35.72 -9.92
CA SER A 160 65.25 35.94 -11.20
C SER A 160 64.50 36.79 -12.20
N ILE A 161 63.15 36.90 -12.09
CA ILE A 161 62.31 37.60 -13.08
C ILE A 161 61.86 38.98 -12.59
N ILE A 162 61.59 39.12 -11.28
CA ILE A 162 61.05 40.33 -10.68
C ILE A 162 62.02 40.80 -9.61
N GLU A 163 62.85 41.82 -9.93
CA GLU A 163 63.81 42.41 -8.98
C GLU A 163 63.05 43.07 -7.80
N GLY A 164 63.57 42.80 -6.57
CA GLY A 164 63.02 43.42 -5.36
C GLY A 164 61.86 42.71 -4.68
N THR A 165 61.34 41.59 -5.26
CA THR A 165 60.30 40.77 -4.64
C THR A 165 60.79 39.38 -4.28
N SER A 166 60.30 38.77 -3.22
CA SER A 166 60.65 37.41 -2.85
C SER A 166 59.42 36.61 -2.39
N ALA A 167 59.36 35.35 -2.80
CA ALA A 167 58.41 34.38 -2.23
C ALA A 167 59.13 33.55 -1.17
N ARG A 168 58.57 33.44 0.01
CA ARG A 168 59.09 32.58 1.09
C ARG A 168 58.12 31.43 1.36
N ILE A 169 58.67 30.24 1.56
CA ILE A 169 57.91 29.07 1.93
C ILE A 169 57.38 29.27 3.35
N VAL A 170 56.05 29.20 3.53
CA VAL A 170 55.38 29.23 4.83
C VAL A 170 55.16 27.81 5.34
N ASP A 171 54.67 26.95 4.43
CA ASP A 171 54.46 25.54 4.74
C ASP A 171 54.99 24.67 3.61
N ALA A 172 55.73 23.62 3.97
CA ALA A 172 56.32 22.69 3.02
C ALA A 172 55.32 21.55 2.70
N ALA A 173 55.43 21.03 1.49
CA ALA A 173 54.58 19.90 1.09
C ALA A 173 54.84 18.67 1.97
N ILE A 174 53.77 17.99 2.33
CA ILE A 174 53.77 16.73 3.07
C ILE A 174 53.07 15.66 2.27
N VAL A 175 53.51 14.40 2.44
CA VAL A 175 52.86 13.25 1.78
C VAL A 175 51.42 13.11 2.30
N PRO A 176 50.39 13.24 1.43
CA PRO A 176 49.01 13.12 1.86
C PRO A 176 48.68 11.68 2.26
N THR A 177 48.04 11.51 3.42
CA THR A 177 47.68 10.19 3.96
C THR A 177 46.28 9.72 3.55
N LYS A 178 45.48 10.62 3.00
CA LYS A 178 44.10 10.33 2.56
C LYS A 178 43.86 10.89 1.16
N PRO A 179 43.09 10.21 0.32
CA PRO A 179 42.73 10.76 -0.98
C PRO A 179 41.78 11.96 -0.78
N SER A 180 41.96 12.99 -1.56
CA SER A 180 41.11 14.17 -1.63
C SER A 180 39.85 13.88 -2.48
N PHE A 181 40.03 13.09 -3.55
CA PHE A 181 38.97 12.66 -4.43
C PHE A 181 39.12 11.16 -4.73
N PRO A 182 37.97 10.39 -4.83
CA PRO A 182 36.58 10.77 -4.60
C PRO A 182 36.24 10.82 -3.10
N ASN A 183 35.30 11.70 -2.74
CA ASN A 183 34.76 11.69 -1.40
C ASN A 183 33.69 10.57 -1.29
N TYR A 184 34.11 9.41 -0.80
CA TYR A 184 33.25 8.21 -0.67
C TYR A 184 31.97 8.48 0.13
N THR A 185 32.04 9.33 1.15
CA THR A 185 30.88 9.66 2.00
C THR A 185 29.81 10.41 1.22
N VAL A 186 30.23 11.43 0.45
CA VAL A 186 29.32 12.24 -0.37
C VAL A 186 28.72 11.41 -1.50
N ALA A 187 29.56 10.62 -2.19
CA ALA A 187 29.11 9.75 -3.28
C ALA A 187 28.06 8.72 -2.78
N THR A 188 28.34 8.09 -1.63
CA THR A 188 27.41 7.11 -1.02
C THR A 188 26.10 7.77 -0.60
N LEU A 189 26.15 8.98 -0.04
CA LEU A 189 24.96 9.74 0.34
C LEU A 189 24.10 10.11 -0.88
N ILE A 190 24.74 10.53 -1.97
CA ILE A 190 24.05 10.82 -3.23
C ILE A 190 23.37 9.55 -3.75
N GLY A 191 24.07 8.41 -3.77
CA GLY A 191 23.49 7.13 -4.17
C GLY A 191 22.28 6.73 -3.33
N PHE A 192 22.36 6.93 -2.01
CA PHE A 192 21.24 6.72 -1.09
C PHE A 192 20.04 7.61 -1.42
N LEU A 193 20.25 8.90 -1.60
CA LEU A 193 19.18 9.86 -1.91
C LEU A 193 18.50 9.56 -3.25
N VAL A 194 19.27 9.23 -4.27
CA VAL A 194 18.74 8.85 -5.59
C VAL A 194 17.89 7.59 -5.48
N GLY A 195 18.37 6.54 -4.82
CA GLY A 195 17.63 5.29 -4.61
C GLY A 195 16.33 5.51 -3.81
N PHE A 196 16.39 6.33 -2.76
CA PHE A 196 15.23 6.71 -1.96
C PHE A 196 14.18 7.43 -2.81
N LEU A 197 14.58 8.43 -3.58
CA LEU A 197 13.67 9.24 -4.39
C LEU A 197 13.03 8.43 -5.51
N LEU A 198 13.81 7.61 -6.22
CA LEU A 198 13.30 6.74 -7.28
C LEU A 198 12.24 5.76 -6.75
N MET A 199 12.52 5.10 -5.61
CA MET A 199 11.56 4.16 -5.04
C MET A 199 10.33 4.84 -4.45
N ALA A 200 10.47 6.04 -3.88
CA ALA A 200 9.35 6.85 -3.41
C ALA A 200 8.42 7.24 -4.57
N VAL A 201 8.99 7.75 -5.68
CA VAL A 201 8.23 8.07 -6.89
C VAL A 201 7.53 6.84 -7.45
N PHE A 202 8.23 5.71 -7.54
CA PHE A 202 7.64 4.45 -8.00
C PHE A 202 6.45 4.01 -7.14
N THR A 203 6.57 4.12 -5.81
CA THR A 203 5.49 3.80 -4.87
C THR A 203 4.27 4.72 -5.06
N ILE A 204 4.51 6.01 -5.27
CA ILE A 204 3.44 6.98 -5.56
C ILE A 204 2.75 6.65 -6.87
N LEU A 205 3.50 6.35 -7.92
CA LEU A 205 2.93 5.97 -9.21
C LEU A 205 2.06 4.72 -9.09
N GLN A 206 2.51 3.69 -8.39
CA GLN A 206 1.70 2.49 -8.13
C GLN A 206 0.39 2.82 -7.41
N GLU A 207 0.39 3.72 -6.43
CA GLU A 207 -0.82 4.11 -5.70
C GLU A 207 -1.77 4.95 -6.56
N VAL A 208 -1.24 5.82 -7.41
CA VAL A 208 -2.05 6.66 -8.33
C VAL A 208 -2.73 5.82 -9.41
N PHE A 209 -2.05 4.78 -9.91
CA PHE A 209 -2.61 3.87 -10.92
C PHE A 209 -3.50 2.78 -10.35
N ASP A 210 -3.56 2.63 -9.02
CA ASP A 210 -4.44 1.65 -8.40
C ASP A 210 -5.88 2.17 -8.35
N ILE A 211 -6.74 1.57 -9.18
CA ILE A 211 -8.15 1.89 -9.34
C ILE A 211 -9.08 1.00 -8.52
N THR A 212 -8.53 0.12 -7.66
CA THR A 212 -9.35 -0.80 -6.85
C THR A 212 -10.17 -0.06 -5.78
N ILE A 213 -11.33 -0.61 -5.46
CA ILE A 213 -12.21 -0.11 -4.40
C ILE A 213 -11.70 -0.61 -3.06
N ARG A 214 -11.17 0.30 -2.25
CA ARG A 214 -10.58 -0.03 -0.94
C ARG A 214 -11.42 0.45 0.25
N THR A 215 -12.24 1.47 0.02
CA THR A 215 -13.08 2.06 1.07
C THR A 215 -14.53 2.18 0.63
N GLU A 216 -15.42 2.32 1.60
CA GLU A 216 -16.84 2.59 1.35
C GLU A 216 -17.04 3.93 0.62
N GLU A 217 -16.19 4.92 0.91
CA GLU A 217 -16.20 6.21 0.22
C GLU A 217 -15.83 6.07 -1.26
N ASP A 218 -14.88 5.21 -1.61
CA ASP A 218 -14.53 4.94 -3.01
C ASP A 218 -15.70 4.36 -3.78
N MET A 219 -16.42 3.45 -3.15
CA MET A 219 -17.59 2.82 -3.74
C MET A 219 -18.72 3.83 -3.92
N LEU A 220 -19.00 4.68 -2.91
CA LEU A 220 -20.05 5.70 -3.00
C LEU A 220 -19.77 6.79 -4.05
N GLN A 221 -18.49 7.03 -4.40
CA GLN A 221 -18.14 7.93 -5.51
C GLN A 221 -18.51 7.36 -6.88
N VAL A 222 -18.47 6.04 -7.02
CA VAL A 222 -18.74 5.31 -8.27
C VAL A 222 -20.21 4.91 -8.38
N CYS A 223 -20.75 4.39 -7.27
CA CYS A 223 -22.11 3.87 -7.17
C CYS A 223 -22.92 4.77 -6.22
N ARG A 224 -23.99 5.39 -6.73
CA ARG A 224 -24.84 6.30 -5.94
C ARG A 224 -25.81 5.56 -5.02
N HIS A 225 -25.77 4.24 -5.03
CA HIS A 225 -26.66 3.40 -4.21
C HIS A 225 -26.12 3.21 -2.79
N PRO A 226 -27.01 3.06 -1.78
CA PRO A 226 -26.60 2.93 -0.39
C PRO A 226 -25.87 1.60 -0.12
N VAL A 227 -24.89 1.62 0.78
CA VAL A 227 -24.30 0.40 1.34
C VAL A 227 -25.28 -0.18 2.37
N LEU A 228 -25.87 -1.33 2.03
CA LEU A 228 -26.81 -1.99 2.92
C LEU A 228 -26.11 -2.75 4.04
N ALA A 229 -24.98 -3.40 3.73
CA ALA A 229 -24.17 -4.07 4.73
C ALA A 229 -22.71 -4.11 4.33
N SER A 230 -21.80 -4.07 5.34
CA SER A 230 -20.39 -4.31 5.19
C SER A 230 -20.06 -5.62 5.90
N VAL A 231 -19.76 -6.66 5.11
CA VAL A 231 -19.52 -8.02 5.60
C VAL A 231 -18.01 -8.24 5.74
N PRO A 232 -17.51 -8.55 6.94
CA PRO A 232 -16.09 -8.79 7.15
C PRO A 232 -15.61 -10.07 6.46
N ASP A 233 -14.30 -10.12 6.15
CA ASP A 233 -13.68 -11.30 5.56
C ASP A 233 -13.78 -12.49 6.54
N MET A 234 -14.49 -13.53 6.12
CA MET A 234 -14.74 -14.73 6.91
C MET A 234 -13.59 -15.75 6.81
N GLY A 235 -12.68 -15.58 5.86
CA GLY A 235 -11.50 -16.43 5.65
C GLY A 235 -10.24 -15.94 6.35
N ALA A 236 -10.21 -14.70 6.84
CA ALA A 236 -9.06 -14.16 7.53
C ALA A 236 -8.91 -14.78 8.93
N PRO A 237 -7.70 -15.26 9.33
CA PRO A 237 -7.47 -15.71 10.69
C PRO A 237 -7.71 -14.53 11.63
N SER A 238 -8.68 -14.66 12.53
CA SER A 238 -9.03 -13.63 13.51
C SER A 238 -7.81 -13.36 14.42
N LYS A 239 -7.05 -12.30 14.16
CA LYS A 239 -6.08 -11.75 15.11
C LYS A 239 -6.84 -11.13 16.29
N GLY A 240 -7.27 -11.94 17.20
CA GLY A 240 -7.97 -11.48 18.40
C GLY A 240 -9.13 -12.38 18.79
N SER A 241 -8.81 -13.64 19.13
CA SER A 241 -9.75 -14.51 19.82
C SER A 241 -10.02 -13.94 21.21
N TYR A 242 -11.00 -13.04 21.33
CA TYR A 242 -11.59 -12.73 22.63
C TYR A 242 -12.63 -13.80 22.96
N TYR A 243 -12.19 -14.76 23.77
CA TYR A 243 -12.96 -15.61 24.69
C TYR A 243 -14.42 -15.92 24.32
N TYR A 244 -14.61 -17.00 23.61
CA TYR A 244 -15.85 -17.75 23.72
C TYR A 244 -15.70 -18.69 24.93
N TYR A 245 -16.38 -18.38 26.03
CA TYR A 245 -16.55 -19.31 27.16
C TYR A 245 -17.49 -20.45 26.72
N GLY A 246 -16.94 -21.45 26.07
CA GLY A 246 -17.57 -22.75 25.91
C GLY A 246 -17.21 -23.61 27.12
N TYR A 247 -18.16 -23.87 27.97
CA TYR A 247 -18.09 -24.92 29.00
C TYR A 247 -17.97 -26.27 28.30
N GLY A 248 -16.79 -26.82 28.24
CA GLY A 248 -16.49 -28.12 27.63
C GLY A 248 -15.19 -28.68 28.21
N ASN A 249 -15.31 -29.76 28.98
CA ASN A 249 -14.28 -30.57 29.64
C ASN A 249 -12.96 -30.70 28.87
N LYS A 250 -11.87 -30.28 29.52
CA LYS A 250 -10.49 -30.57 29.10
C LYS A 250 -10.22 -32.08 29.17
N ARG A 251 -10.15 -32.77 28.04
CA ARG A 251 -9.35 -33.99 27.88
C ARG A 251 -8.09 -33.66 27.09
N ARG A 252 -6.94 -33.87 27.74
CA ARG A 252 -5.60 -33.80 27.14
C ARG A 252 -5.53 -34.79 25.95
N GLY A 253 -5.24 -34.32 24.75
CA GLY A 253 -5.02 -35.13 23.57
C GLY A 253 -4.12 -34.40 22.60
N THR A 254 -2.88 -34.83 22.50
CA THR A 254 -1.83 -34.71 21.47
C THR A 254 -2.12 -33.83 20.26
N GLN A 255 -1.29 -32.80 20.12
CA GLN A 255 -1.11 -32.01 18.89
C GLN A 255 -0.75 -32.92 17.70
N LYS A 256 -1.66 -33.11 16.76
CA LYS A 256 -1.32 -33.54 15.39
C LYS A 256 -1.12 -32.29 14.53
N LYS A 257 0.09 -32.18 13.94
CA LYS A 257 0.43 -31.22 12.89
C LYS A 257 -0.61 -31.30 11.78
N ALA A 258 -1.29 -30.19 11.50
CA ALA A 258 -2.15 -30.07 10.33
C ALA A 258 -1.30 -30.07 9.07
N SER A 259 -1.44 -31.12 8.29
CA SER A 259 -0.93 -31.22 6.92
C SER A 259 -1.69 -30.28 6.00
N SER A 260 -0.96 -29.60 5.16
CA SER A 260 -1.39 -28.72 4.08
C SER A 260 -2.41 -29.36 3.14
N GLY A 261 -3.43 -28.57 2.76
CA GLY A 261 -4.18 -28.77 1.54
C GLY A 261 -5.58 -29.37 1.73
N HIS A 262 -6.53 -28.56 2.22
CA HIS A 262 -7.93 -28.64 1.81
C HIS A 262 -8.51 -27.24 2.02
N THR A 263 -8.89 -26.59 0.93
CA THR A 263 -9.74 -25.40 0.91
C THR A 263 -11.03 -25.76 1.66
N GLN A 264 -11.12 -25.36 2.94
CA GLN A 264 -12.38 -25.50 3.67
C GLN A 264 -13.42 -24.68 2.95
N ALA A 265 -14.56 -25.30 2.65
CA ALA A 265 -15.71 -24.64 2.10
C ALA A 265 -16.07 -23.42 2.95
N PRO A 266 -16.48 -22.31 2.32
CA PRO A 266 -16.78 -21.08 3.05
C PRO A 266 -17.87 -21.35 4.07
N VAL A 267 -17.63 -20.86 5.27
CA VAL A 267 -18.44 -21.10 6.44
C VAL A 267 -19.82 -20.50 6.25
N LEU A 268 -20.81 -21.38 6.18
CA LEU A 268 -22.22 -21.02 6.20
C LEU A 268 -22.68 -20.69 7.62
N PHE A 269 -23.73 -19.91 7.77
CA PHE A 269 -24.45 -19.69 9.01
C PHE A 269 -24.69 -21.04 9.73
N GLY A 270 -24.45 -21.12 11.03
CA GLY A 270 -24.73 -22.33 11.81
C GLY A 270 -23.53 -23.05 12.41
N GLY A 271 -22.29 -22.54 12.29
CA GLY A 271 -21.19 -23.23 12.97
C GLY A 271 -19.78 -22.70 12.78
N GLY A 272 -19.59 -21.47 12.34
CA GLY A 272 -18.23 -20.92 12.15
C GLY A 272 -18.15 -19.52 11.61
N ILE A 273 -19.25 -18.87 11.32
CA ILE A 273 -19.26 -17.44 10.93
C ILE A 273 -18.89 -16.58 12.13
N SER A 274 -18.05 -15.57 11.93
CA SER A 274 -17.78 -14.57 12.94
C SER A 274 -19.07 -13.85 13.36
N PHE A 275 -19.17 -13.49 14.63
CA PHE A 275 -20.31 -12.74 15.14
C PHE A 275 -20.55 -11.45 14.32
N ALA A 276 -19.48 -10.77 13.88
CA ALA A 276 -19.55 -9.56 13.07
C ALA A 276 -20.20 -9.82 11.69
N ALA A 277 -19.88 -10.93 11.04
CA ALA A 277 -20.51 -11.30 9.77
C ALA A 277 -21.98 -11.66 9.96
N SER A 278 -22.31 -12.38 11.04
CA SER A 278 -23.71 -12.69 11.39
C SER A 278 -24.55 -11.43 11.54
N GLU A 279 -24.07 -10.46 12.32
CA GLU A 279 -24.76 -9.19 12.53
C GLU A 279 -24.87 -8.36 11.24
N ALA A 280 -23.84 -8.40 10.36
CA ALA A 280 -23.89 -7.72 9.07
C ALA A 280 -25.04 -8.27 8.19
N TYR A 281 -25.24 -9.58 8.13
CA TYR A 281 -26.37 -10.17 7.39
C TYR A 281 -27.73 -9.91 8.04
N LYS A 282 -27.82 -9.87 9.36
CA LYS A 282 -29.05 -9.44 10.06
C LYS A 282 -29.40 -7.99 9.76
N LEU A 283 -28.36 -7.10 9.71
CA LEU A 283 -28.54 -5.72 9.31
C LEU A 283 -28.99 -5.60 7.85
N LEU A 284 -28.37 -6.38 6.94
CA LEU A 284 -28.78 -6.45 5.54
C LEU A 284 -30.25 -6.82 5.42
N ARG A 285 -30.67 -7.88 6.10
CA ARG A 285 -32.07 -8.33 6.15
C ARG A 285 -33.01 -7.21 6.61
N THR A 286 -32.66 -6.54 7.71
CA THR A 286 -33.47 -5.46 8.27
C THR A 286 -33.61 -4.30 7.28
N LYS A 287 -32.51 -3.84 6.68
CA LYS A 287 -32.55 -2.76 5.69
C LYS A 287 -33.32 -3.14 4.44
N LEU A 288 -33.23 -4.40 4.00
CA LEU A 288 -34.02 -4.91 2.89
C LEU A 288 -35.51 -4.84 3.16
N GLN A 289 -35.96 -5.23 4.36
CA GLN A 289 -37.37 -5.12 4.73
C GLN A 289 -37.89 -3.68 4.63
N PHE A 290 -37.10 -2.70 5.02
CA PHE A 290 -37.44 -1.27 4.91
C PHE A 290 -37.24 -0.68 3.50
N SER A 291 -36.62 -1.40 2.58
CA SER A 291 -36.43 -0.92 1.20
C SER A 291 -37.67 -1.11 0.32
N PHE A 292 -38.64 -1.89 0.79
CA PHE A 292 -39.89 -2.12 0.12
C PHE A 292 -41.01 -1.39 0.85
N THR A 293 -41.69 -0.50 0.16
CA THR A 293 -42.76 0.37 0.71
C THR A 293 -44.17 -0.12 0.37
N ASP A 294 -44.30 -1.05 -0.55
CA ASP A 294 -45.56 -1.61 -1.01
C ASP A 294 -45.96 -2.85 -0.19
N GLU A 295 -47.25 -3.14 -0.14
CA GLU A 295 -47.85 -4.24 0.63
C GLU A 295 -47.71 -5.62 -0.07
N SER A 296 -46.89 -5.76 -1.09
CA SER A 296 -46.72 -7.05 -1.76
C SER A 296 -46.21 -8.11 -0.77
N THR A 297 -46.87 -9.26 -0.76
CA THR A 297 -46.56 -10.37 0.16
C THR A 297 -45.36 -11.19 -0.25
N SER A 298 -44.90 -11.07 -1.50
CA SER A 298 -43.74 -11.82 -2.04
C SER A 298 -42.72 -10.89 -2.70
N ARG A 299 -41.44 -11.19 -2.52
CA ARG A 299 -40.32 -10.39 -3.03
C ARG A 299 -39.34 -11.23 -3.80
N VAL A 300 -39.04 -10.82 -5.04
CA VAL A 300 -37.98 -11.40 -5.86
C VAL A 300 -36.77 -10.50 -5.79
N ILE A 301 -35.68 -10.99 -5.22
CA ILE A 301 -34.45 -10.24 -5.01
C ILE A 301 -33.30 -10.91 -5.78
N GLY A 302 -32.73 -10.20 -6.74
CA GLY A 302 -31.56 -10.66 -7.48
C GLY A 302 -30.26 -10.23 -6.80
N LEU A 303 -29.30 -11.15 -6.70
CA LEU A 303 -27.93 -10.84 -6.29
C LEU A 303 -26.99 -11.04 -7.48
N SER A 304 -26.22 -10.01 -7.81
CA SER A 304 -25.17 -10.07 -8.82
C SER A 304 -23.93 -9.34 -8.33
N SER A 305 -22.87 -9.37 -9.09
CA SER A 305 -21.60 -8.69 -8.80
C SER A 305 -21.00 -8.11 -10.08
N ALA A 306 -19.99 -7.25 -9.95
CA ALA A 306 -19.30 -6.73 -11.12
C ALA A 306 -18.36 -7.79 -11.72
N LEU A 307 -17.68 -8.57 -10.86
CA LEU A 307 -16.73 -9.62 -11.24
C LEU A 307 -17.09 -10.95 -10.57
N SER A 308 -16.55 -12.04 -11.13
CA SER A 308 -16.59 -13.35 -10.46
C SER A 308 -15.69 -13.32 -9.20
N GLY A 309 -16.04 -14.12 -8.18
CA GLY A 309 -15.24 -14.18 -6.93
C GLY A 309 -15.50 -13.08 -5.90
N GLU A 310 -16.48 -12.19 -6.11
CA GLU A 310 -16.86 -11.15 -5.16
C GLU A 310 -17.71 -11.65 -3.97
N GLY A 311 -18.15 -12.91 -4.02
CA GLY A 311 -18.88 -13.55 -2.93
C GLY A 311 -20.41 -13.48 -3.06
N LYS A 312 -20.96 -13.23 -4.25
CA LYS A 312 -22.40 -13.15 -4.53
C LYS A 312 -23.19 -14.37 -4.03
N SER A 313 -22.78 -15.58 -4.42
CA SER A 313 -23.48 -16.82 -4.03
C SER A 313 -23.45 -17.06 -2.51
N LEU A 314 -22.33 -16.74 -1.85
CA LEU A 314 -22.22 -16.86 -0.40
C LEU A 314 -23.12 -15.83 0.31
N SER A 315 -23.21 -14.62 -0.25
CA SER A 315 -24.12 -13.58 0.25
C SER A 315 -25.57 -13.97 0.04
N ALA A 316 -25.91 -14.59 -1.08
CA ALA A 316 -27.26 -15.09 -1.36
C ALA A 316 -27.70 -16.17 -0.37
N VAL A 317 -26.84 -17.15 -0.10
CA VAL A 317 -27.08 -18.21 0.90
C VAL A 317 -27.29 -17.64 2.30
N ASN A 318 -26.38 -16.75 2.75
CA ASN A 318 -26.48 -16.17 4.09
C ASN A 318 -27.69 -15.24 4.24
N LEU A 319 -28.08 -14.54 3.17
CA LEU A 319 -29.32 -13.75 3.15
C LEU A 319 -30.56 -14.65 3.23
N ALA A 320 -30.61 -15.73 2.44
CA ALA A 320 -31.71 -16.70 2.48
C ALA A 320 -31.90 -17.29 3.87
N TYR A 321 -30.78 -17.70 4.49
CA TYR A 321 -30.79 -18.22 5.85
C TYR A 321 -31.29 -17.19 6.88
N THR A 322 -30.79 -15.94 6.83
CA THR A 322 -31.23 -14.92 7.80
C THR A 322 -32.68 -14.52 7.63
N LEU A 323 -33.24 -14.59 6.40
CA LEU A 323 -34.65 -14.36 6.15
C LEU A 323 -35.52 -15.53 6.66
N SER A 324 -35.05 -16.78 6.50
CA SER A 324 -35.79 -17.95 7.02
C SER A 324 -35.91 -17.98 8.55
N GLN A 325 -34.99 -17.32 9.26
CA GLN A 325 -35.05 -17.13 10.73
C GLN A 325 -36.27 -16.27 11.20
N LEU A 326 -36.98 -15.63 10.31
CA LEU A 326 -38.19 -14.81 10.59
C LEU A 326 -39.49 -15.56 10.31
N ASP A 327 -39.48 -16.87 10.31
CA ASP A 327 -40.64 -17.73 9.93
C ASP A 327 -41.19 -17.39 8.54
N LYS A 328 -40.32 -16.87 7.63
CA LYS A 328 -40.66 -16.57 6.24
C LYS A 328 -40.35 -17.75 5.34
N LYS A 329 -41.23 -18.00 4.38
CA LYS A 329 -41.00 -18.99 3.33
C LYS A 329 -40.01 -18.44 2.32
N VAL A 330 -38.80 -18.98 2.32
CA VAL A 330 -37.66 -18.50 1.49
C VAL A 330 -37.23 -19.58 0.51
N ILE A 331 -37.05 -19.20 -0.75
CA ILE A 331 -36.43 -20.04 -1.77
C ILE A 331 -35.22 -19.34 -2.38
N LEU A 332 -34.09 -20.08 -2.50
CA LEU A 332 -32.86 -19.64 -3.16
C LEU A 332 -32.71 -20.39 -4.48
N ILE A 333 -32.46 -19.67 -5.56
CA ILE A 333 -32.39 -20.23 -6.91
C ILE A 333 -31.04 -19.90 -7.53
N ASP A 334 -30.31 -20.94 -7.97
CA ASP A 334 -29.07 -20.78 -8.72
C ASP A 334 -29.39 -20.47 -10.19
N CYS A 335 -29.26 -19.21 -10.56
CA CYS A 335 -29.45 -18.73 -11.94
C CYS A 335 -28.09 -18.56 -12.68
N ASP A 336 -26.95 -18.85 -12.02
CA ASP A 336 -25.65 -18.89 -12.68
C ASP A 336 -25.46 -20.25 -13.38
N MET A 337 -26.15 -20.43 -14.50
CA MET A 337 -26.10 -21.68 -15.27
C MET A 337 -24.74 -21.90 -15.95
N ARG A 338 -23.86 -20.87 -16.01
CA ARG A 338 -22.53 -20.98 -16.61
C ARG A 338 -21.52 -21.58 -15.64
N ARG A 339 -21.58 -21.13 -14.37
CA ARG A 339 -20.68 -21.57 -13.30
C ARG A 339 -21.48 -21.83 -12.01
N PRO A 340 -22.37 -22.83 -12.02
CA PRO A 340 -23.21 -23.12 -10.86
C PRO A 340 -22.34 -23.56 -9.67
N THR A 341 -22.58 -22.94 -8.51
CA THR A 341 -21.79 -23.22 -7.31
C THR A 341 -22.62 -23.51 -6.06
N LEU A 342 -23.91 -23.20 -6.08
CA LEU A 342 -24.77 -23.36 -4.91
C LEU A 342 -24.94 -24.81 -4.50
N ALA A 343 -25.12 -25.73 -5.46
CA ALA A 343 -25.29 -27.16 -5.15
C ALA A 343 -24.10 -27.74 -4.37
N ASP A 344 -22.88 -27.44 -4.81
CA ASP A 344 -21.66 -27.91 -4.13
C ASP A 344 -21.49 -27.26 -2.75
N LYS A 345 -21.82 -25.95 -2.62
CA LYS A 345 -21.73 -25.22 -1.34
C LYS A 345 -22.74 -25.70 -0.30
N LEU A 346 -23.93 -26.09 -0.74
CA LEU A 346 -25.03 -26.49 0.13
C LEU A 346 -25.14 -28.02 0.30
N GLY A 347 -24.39 -28.80 -0.48
CA GLY A 347 -24.46 -30.25 -0.45
C GLY A 347 -25.79 -30.82 -0.98
N VAL A 348 -26.44 -30.08 -1.89
CA VAL A 348 -27.70 -30.51 -2.53
C VAL A 348 -27.45 -31.12 -3.92
N ARG A 349 -28.44 -31.83 -4.47
CA ARG A 349 -28.32 -32.43 -5.80
C ARG A 349 -28.23 -31.36 -6.88
N LYS A 350 -27.35 -31.51 -7.85
CA LYS A 350 -27.19 -30.61 -8.99
C LYS A 350 -28.36 -30.72 -9.98
N THR A 351 -28.92 -31.90 -10.11
CA THR A 351 -30.03 -32.23 -11.01
C THR A 351 -31.09 -33.04 -10.25
N PRO A 352 -32.38 -32.85 -10.53
CA PRO A 352 -32.99 -31.87 -11.45
C PRO A 352 -32.81 -30.42 -10.97
N GLY A 353 -32.83 -29.45 -11.91
CA GLY A 353 -32.61 -28.05 -11.60
C GLY A 353 -33.29 -27.11 -12.61
N LEU A 354 -33.03 -25.79 -12.45
CA LEU A 354 -33.68 -24.72 -13.19
C LEU A 354 -33.61 -24.89 -14.72
N SER A 355 -32.46 -25.26 -15.27
CA SER A 355 -32.29 -25.47 -16.71
C SER A 355 -33.20 -26.56 -17.25
N GLY A 356 -33.38 -27.67 -16.53
CA GLY A 356 -34.27 -28.76 -16.91
C GLY A 356 -35.76 -28.37 -16.85
N TYR A 357 -36.16 -27.54 -15.89
CA TYR A 357 -37.51 -26.99 -15.85
C TYR A 357 -37.76 -26.04 -17.02
N LEU A 358 -36.85 -25.13 -17.30
CA LEU A 358 -37.01 -24.15 -18.38
C LEU A 358 -37.03 -24.82 -19.77
N THR A 359 -36.38 -25.96 -19.93
CA THR A 359 -36.45 -26.77 -21.16
C THR A 359 -37.65 -27.75 -21.20
N GLY A 360 -38.39 -27.89 -20.10
CA GLY A 360 -39.58 -28.75 -20.04
C GLY A 360 -39.34 -30.20 -19.68
N GLN A 361 -38.15 -30.52 -19.20
CA GLN A 361 -37.77 -31.89 -18.84
C GLN A 361 -38.20 -32.27 -17.41
N HIS A 362 -38.37 -31.29 -16.52
CA HIS A 362 -38.68 -31.49 -15.10
C HIS A 362 -39.85 -30.64 -14.64
N THR A 363 -40.53 -31.08 -13.58
CA THR A 363 -41.57 -30.32 -12.88
C THR A 363 -40.97 -29.47 -11.75
N LEU A 364 -41.77 -28.54 -11.22
CA LEU A 364 -41.34 -27.68 -10.09
C LEU A 364 -41.06 -28.50 -8.83
N GLU A 365 -41.91 -29.48 -8.56
CA GLU A 365 -41.86 -30.33 -7.37
C GLU A 365 -40.58 -31.19 -7.33
N GLU A 366 -40.12 -31.66 -8.51
CA GLU A 366 -38.93 -32.51 -8.61
C GLU A 366 -37.62 -31.76 -8.27
N MET A 367 -37.55 -30.45 -8.54
CA MET A 367 -36.31 -29.68 -8.40
C MET A 367 -36.18 -28.94 -7.08
N ILE A 368 -37.28 -28.76 -6.33
CA ILE A 368 -37.22 -28.12 -5.01
C ILE A 368 -36.55 -29.04 -4.02
N GLN A 369 -35.51 -28.55 -3.34
CA GLN A 369 -34.77 -29.27 -2.30
C GLN A 369 -34.80 -28.45 -1.01
N TYR A 370 -34.78 -29.14 0.13
CA TYR A 370 -34.65 -28.52 1.43
C TYR A 370 -33.17 -28.43 1.84
N CYS A 371 -32.74 -27.25 2.23
CA CYS A 371 -31.40 -27.04 2.77
C CYS A 371 -31.50 -26.95 4.30
N ASN A 372 -31.06 -28.02 4.98
CA ASN A 372 -30.96 -28.06 6.44
C ASN A 372 -29.51 -27.74 6.83
N ILE A 373 -29.28 -26.59 7.43
CA ILE A 373 -27.96 -26.23 7.93
C ILE A 373 -27.83 -26.75 9.36
N LYS A 374 -27.03 -27.81 9.52
CA LYS A 374 -26.55 -28.40 10.80
C LYS A 374 -27.50 -28.26 12.00
N ASN A 375 -28.48 -29.13 12.09
CA ASN A 375 -29.36 -29.32 13.28
C ASN A 375 -30.16 -28.10 13.77
N GLU A 376 -30.33 -27.05 12.97
CA GLU A 376 -31.25 -25.97 13.28
C GLU A 376 -32.59 -26.21 12.58
N GLU A 377 -33.69 -25.92 13.26
CA GLU A 377 -35.08 -26.07 12.72
C GLU A 377 -35.39 -25.13 11.56
N THR A 378 -34.49 -24.18 11.26
CA THR A 378 -34.63 -23.22 10.16
C THR A 378 -34.13 -23.80 8.85
N ALA A 379 -35.03 -24.15 7.99
CA ALA A 379 -34.78 -24.61 6.63
C ALA A 379 -35.27 -23.59 5.61
N PHE A 380 -34.51 -23.34 4.57
CA PHE A 380 -34.97 -22.67 3.37
C PHE A 380 -34.95 -23.65 2.18
N GLN A 381 -35.73 -23.34 1.15
CA GLN A 381 -35.77 -24.18 -0.05
C GLN A 381 -34.75 -23.69 -1.08
N VAL A 382 -34.21 -24.62 -1.87
CA VAL A 382 -33.21 -24.32 -2.87
C VAL A 382 -33.51 -25.03 -4.19
N ILE A 383 -33.24 -24.33 -5.30
CA ILE A 383 -33.28 -24.89 -6.64
C ILE A 383 -31.86 -24.71 -7.22
N ALA A 384 -31.23 -25.81 -7.59
CA ALA A 384 -29.94 -25.80 -8.27
C ALA A 384 -30.10 -25.35 -9.74
N ALA A 385 -29.02 -24.88 -10.36
CA ALA A 385 -29.01 -24.46 -11.76
C ALA A 385 -29.38 -25.60 -12.73
N GLY A 386 -29.07 -26.83 -12.38
CA GLY A 386 -29.25 -28.00 -13.25
C GLY A 386 -28.02 -28.26 -14.12
N GLN A 387 -28.23 -28.91 -15.26
CA GLN A 387 -27.19 -29.11 -16.27
C GLN A 387 -26.90 -27.78 -16.99
N ASN A 388 -25.61 -27.55 -17.31
CA ASN A 388 -25.23 -26.34 -18.02
C ASN A 388 -25.78 -26.34 -19.45
N PRO A 389 -26.72 -25.45 -19.78
CA PRO A 389 -27.27 -25.37 -21.13
C PRO A 389 -26.33 -24.60 -22.06
N PRO A 390 -26.41 -24.80 -23.38
CA PRO A 390 -25.62 -24.04 -24.35
C PRO A 390 -26.04 -22.57 -24.46
N ASN A 391 -27.29 -22.25 -24.11
CA ASN A 391 -27.92 -20.94 -24.27
C ASN A 391 -28.59 -20.45 -22.96
N PRO A 392 -27.83 -20.12 -21.91
CA PRO A 392 -28.38 -19.70 -20.62
C PRO A 392 -29.25 -18.44 -20.71
N ILE A 393 -28.82 -17.44 -21.48
CA ILE A 393 -29.54 -16.16 -21.59
C ILE A 393 -30.94 -16.30 -22.20
N GLU A 394 -31.09 -17.12 -23.22
CA GLU A 394 -32.40 -17.35 -23.84
C GLU A 394 -33.36 -18.07 -22.88
N LEU A 395 -32.87 -19.01 -22.09
CA LEU A 395 -33.66 -19.67 -21.08
C LEU A 395 -34.08 -18.70 -19.95
N LEU A 396 -33.17 -17.87 -19.48
CA LEU A 396 -33.44 -16.89 -18.43
C LEU A 396 -34.37 -15.75 -18.89
N SER A 397 -34.35 -15.39 -20.18
CA SER A 397 -35.27 -14.39 -20.77
C SER A 397 -36.57 -14.95 -21.32
N SER A 398 -36.81 -16.27 -21.18
CA SER A 398 -37.99 -16.92 -21.71
C SER A 398 -39.27 -16.57 -20.95
N GLU A 399 -40.43 -16.59 -21.64
CA GLU A 399 -41.75 -16.52 -20.96
C GLU A 399 -41.92 -17.58 -19.86
N ARG A 400 -41.22 -18.70 -20.00
CA ARG A 400 -41.28 -19.77 -19.03
C ARG A 400 -40.61 -19.39 -17.71
N MET A 401 -39.53 -18.59 -17.76
CA MET A 401 -38.91 -18.01 -16.56
C MET A 401 -39.85 -17.01 -15.88
N VAL A 402 -40.54 -16.17 -16.64
CA VAL A 402 -41.52 -15.23 -16.09
C VAL A 402 -42.67 -15.97 -15.38
N LYS A 403 -43.26 -16.97 -16.05
CA LYS A 403 -44.32 -17.82 -15.46
C LYS A 403 -43.84 -18.59 -14.23
N PHE A 404 -42.58 -19.04 -14.24
CA PHE A 404 -41.96 -19.70 -13.12
C PHE A 404 -41.85 -18.77 -11.89
N LEU A 405 -41.34 -17.55 -12.06
CA LEU A 405 -41.27 -16.56 -10.97
C LEU A 405 -42.67 -16.20 -10.44
N GLN A 406 -43.68 -16.07 -11.32
CA GLN A 406 -45.06 -15.82 -10.92
C GLN A 406 -45.64 -16.97 -10.08
N LEU A 407 -45.37 -18.23 -10.45
CA LEU A 407 -45.79 -19.40 -9.66
C LEU A 407 -45.13 -19.41 -8.26
N LEU A 408 -43.86 -19.02 -8.18
CA LEU A 408 -43.15 -18.96 -6.91
C LEU A 408 -43.66 -17.82 -6.01
N ARG A 409 -44.05 -16.67 -6.58
CA ARG A 409 -44.64 -15.55 -5.82
C ARG A 409 -45.87 -15.97 -5.04
N GLY A 410 -46.63 -16.95 -5.53
CA GLY A 410 -47.80 -17.52 -4.83
C GLY A 410 -47.45 -18.46 -3.67
N LYS A 411 -46.20 -18.90 -3.56
CA LYS A 411 -45.79 -19.94 -2.60
C LYS A 411 -44.76 -19.45 -1.56
N PHE A 412 -43.98 -18.40 -1.87
CA PHE A 412 -42.83 -17.92 -1.07
C PHE A 412 -42.96 -16.43 -0.76
N ASP A 413 -42.51 -16.05 0.45
CA ASP A 413 -42.40 -14.65 0.86
C ASP A 413 -41.18 -13.99 0.22
N TYR A 414 -40.04 -14.74 0.11
CA TYR A 414 -38.80 -14.27 -0.50
C TYR A 414 -38.27 -15.28 -1.51
N ILE A 415 -38.01 -14.79 -2.72
CA ILE A 415 -37.37 -15.52 -3.81
C ILE A 415 -36.02 -14.85 -4.07
N ILE A 416 -34.96 -15.56 -3.79
CA ILE A 416 -33.57 -15.03 -3.93
C ILE A 416 -32.94 -15.68 -5.16
N LEU A 417 -32.49 -14.85 -6.10
CA LEU A 417 -31.82 -15.29 -7.31
C LEU A 417 -30.33 -15.03 -7.21
N ASP A 418 -29.51 -16.09 -7.24
CA ASP A 418 -28.04 -15.98 -7.39
C ASP A 418 -27.74 -15.88 -8.88
N LEU A 419 -27.40 -14.68 -9.34
CA LEU A 419 -27.17 -14.36 -10.74
C LEU A 419 -25.67 -14.31 -11.06
N PRO A 420 -25.24 -14.58 -12.31
CA PRO A 420 -23.85 -14.41 -12.70
C PRO A 420 -23.39 -12.94 -12.62
N PRO A 421 -22.05 -12.68 -12.65
CA PRO A 421 -21.55 -11.31 -12.59
C PRO A 421 -21.93 -10.52 -13.83
N VAL A 422 -22.62 -9.39 -13.63
CA VAL A 422 -23.12 -8.54 -14.73
C VAL A 422 -22.02 -7.88 -15.54
N GLY A 423 -20.84 -7.66 -14.94
CA GLY A 423 -19.69 -7.10 -15.68
C GLY A 423 -19.00 -8.10 -16.61
N GLU A 424 -19.26 -9.41 -16.45
CA GLU A 424 -18.69 -10.46 -17.30
C GLU A 424 -19.69 -11.01 -18.32
N VAL A 425 -20.98 -11.13 -17.95
CA VAL A 425 -22.03 -11.71 -18.78
C VAL A 425 -23.37 -11.01 -18.61
N SER A 426 -24.16 -10.99 -19.67
CA SER A 426 -25.45 -10.29 -19.71
C SER A 426 -26.65 -11.10 -19.14
N ASP A 427 -26.40 -12.33 -18.69
CA ASP A 427 -27.45 -13.23 -18.19
C ASP A 427 -28.20 -12.63 -16.97
N ALA A 428 -27.52 -11.89 -16.11
CA ALA A 428 -28.13 -11.19 -14.99
C ALA A 428 -29.12 -10.11 -15.42
N MET A 429 -28.89 -9.45 -16.56
CA MET A 429 -29.76 -8.43 -17.11
C MET A 429 -31.09 -9.03 -17.62
N ALA A 430 -31.06 -10.26 -18.14
CA ALA A 430 -32.23 -10.93 -18.65
C ALA A 430 -33.32 -11.14 -17.58
N VAL A 431 -32.91 -11.39 -16.34
CA VAL A 431 -33.83 -11.66 -15.22
C VAL A 431 -34.04 -10.42 -14.34
N ALA A 432 -33.16 -9.43 -14.39
CA ALA A 432 -33.22 -8.28 -13.48
C ALA A 432 -34.54 -7.49 -13.57
N LYS A 433 -35.18 -7.43 -14.75
CA LYS A 433 -36.49 -6.78 -14.95
C LYS A 433 -37.64 -7.47 -14.20
N GLU A 434 -37.52 -8.76 -13.95
CA GLU A 434 -38.51 -9.57 -13.25
C GLU A 434 -38.34 -9.55 -11.73
N THR A 435 -37.26 -8.86 -11.25
CA THR A 435 -36.99 -8.72 -9.83
C THR A 435 -37.63 -7.45 -9.26
N ASP A 436 -38.01 -7.49 -7.97
CA ASP A 436 -38.45 -6.30 -7.23
C ASP A 436 -37.26 -5.42 -6.82
N GLY A 437 -36.03 -5.95 -6.93
CA GLY A 437 -34.81 -5.22 -6.75
C GLY A 437 -33.56 -6.07 -6.78
N MET A 438 -32.47 -5.41 -7.12
CA MET A 438 -31.14 -6.01 -7.26
C MET A 438 -30.22 -5.60 -6.12
N LEU A 439 -29.39 -6.52 -5.66
CA LEU A 439 -28.27 -6.29 -4.76
C LEU A 439 -26.96 -6.49 -5.53
N LEU A 440 -26.08 -5.50 -5.48
CA LEU A 440 -24.72 -5.61 -5.99
C LEU A 440 -23.78 -6.02 -4.87
N VAL A 441 -23.09 -7.14 -5.05
CA VAL A 441 -22.02 -7.57 -4.14
C VAL A 441 -20.68 -7.06 -4.67
N VAL A 442 -19.96 -6.30 -3.86
CA VAL A 442 -18.67 -5.70 -4.22
C VAL A 442 -17.63 -6.12 -3.19
N ARG A 443 -16.53 -6.74 -3.64
CA ARG A 443 -15.47 -7.19 -2.77
C ARG A 443 -14.40 -6.12 -2.59
N GLN A 444 -14.03 -5.85 -1.34
CA GLN A 444 -12.96 -4.92 -0.98
C GLN A 444 -11.61 -5.39 -1.54
N ASN A 445 -10.78 -4.45 -2.01
CA ASN A 445 -9.45 -4.68 -2.57
C ASN A 445 -9.42 -5.66 -3.76
N TYR A 446 -10.51 -5.82 -4.46
CA TYR A 446 -10.66 -6.75 -5.57
C TYR A 446 -11.38 -6.13 -6.77
N CYS A 447 -12.50 -5.46 -6.54
CA CYS A 447 -13.29 -4.82 -7.58
C CYS A 447 -12.67 -3.49 -8.01
N ASP A 448 -12.57 -3.28 -9.33
CA ASP A 448 -12.13 -2.01 -9.90
C ASP A 448 -13.28 -1.02 -10.04
N ARG A 449 -12.98 0.27 -9.84
CA ARG A 449 -13.98 1.36 -9.97
C ARG A 449 -14.60 1.42 -11.35
N VAL A 450 -13.83 1.14 -12.40
CA VAL A 450 -14.30 1.17 -13.79
C VAL A 450 -15.30 0.04 -14.05
N VAL A 451 -14.98 -1.17 -13.60
CA VAL A 451 -15.83 -2.35 -13.79
C VAL A 451 -17.13 -2.22 -12.98
N LEU A 452 -17.05 -1.72 -11.73
CA LEU A 452 -18.26 -1.46 -10.94
C LEU A 452 -19.16 -0.40 -11.60
N LYS A 453 -18.57 0.68 -12.10
CA LYS A 453 -19.32 1.73 -12.79
C LYS A 453 -20.06 1.18 -14.01
N GLU A 454 -19.39 0.32 -14.77
CA GLU A 454 -20.01 -0.30 -15.93
C GLU A 454 -21.13 -1.27 -15.53
N ALA A 455 -20.93 -2.08 -14.49
CA ALA A 455 -21.96 -2.97 -13.94
C ALA A 455 -23.22 -2.20 -13.50
N VAL A 456 -23.06 -1.07 -12.83
CA VAL A 456 -24.19 -0.19 -12.46
C VAL A 456 -24.88 0.37 -13.70
N ARG A 457 -24.12 0.86 -14.70
CA ARG A 457 -24.69 1.39 -15.95
C ARG A 457 -25.50 0.35 -16.71
N GLN A 458 -25.10 -0.92 -16.70
CA GLN A 458 -25.86 -1.99 -17.35
C GLN A 458 -27.21 -2.20 -16.69
N PHE A 459 -27.30 -2.15 -15.36
CA PHE A 459 -28.58 -2.21 -14.66
C PHE A 459 -29.43 -0.94 -14.85
N ASP A 460 -28.80 0.24 -14.85
CA ASP A 460 -29.50 1.51 -15.14
C ASP A 460 -30.06 1.52 -16.55
N PHE A 461 -29.33 0.97 -17.54
CA PHE A 461 -29.80 0.88 -18.94
C PHE A 461 -31.07 0.08 -19.11
N ILE A 462 -31.25 -0.96 -18.31
CA ILE A 462 -32.50 -1.79 -18.35
C ILE A 462 -33.53 -1.32 -17.30
N GLU A 463 -33.28 -0.19 -16.63
CA GLU A 463 -34.13 0.36 -15.57
C GLU A 463 -34.35 -0.62 -14.40
N ALA A 464 -33.40 -1.50 -14.13
CA ALA A 464 -33.49 -2.42 -13.00
C ALA A 464 -33.29 -1.67 -11.69
N ARG A 465 -34.16 -1.89 -10.72
CA ARG A 465 -34.11 -1.24 -9.41
C ARG A 465 -32.95 -1.79 -8.59
N ILE A 466 -31.86 -1.04 -8.40
CA ILE A 466 -30.79 -1.39 -7.49
C ILE A 466 -31.17 -0.94 -6.08
N LEU A 467 -31.35 -1.88 -5.15
CA LEU A 467 -31.67 -1.61 -3.74
C LEU A 467 -30.47 -1.06 -2.97
N GLY A 468 -29.29 -1.54 -3.33
CA GLY A 468 -28.04 -1.13 -2.71
C GLY A 468 -26.92 -2.13 -2.92
N VAL A 469 -25.82 -1.88 -2.19
CA VAL A 469 -24.59 -2.64 -2.30
C VAL A 469 -24.32 -3.42 -1.02
N VAL A 470 -23.86 -4.65 -1.16
CA VAL A 470 -23.25 -5.46 -0.10
C VAL A 470 -21.73 -5.38 -0.25
N TYR A 471 -21.08 -4.68 0.64
CA TYR A 471 -19.63 -4.52 0.64
C TYR A 471 -18.98 -5.68 1.37
N ASN A 472 -18.36 -6.59 0.63
CA ASN A 472 -17.93 -7.89 1.11
C ASN A 472 -16.41 -7.99 1.35
N CYS A 473 -16.00 -8.96 2.18
CA CYS A 473 -14.60 -9.22 2.57
C CYS A 473 -13.92 -7.97 3.13
N THR A 474 -14.64 -7.18 3.93
CA THR A 474 -14.06 -5.97 4.51
C THR A 474 -13.04 -6.33 5.61
N THR A 475 -11.89 -5.63 5.59
CA THR A 475 -10.90 -5.73 6.67
C THR A 475 -11.38 -4.93 7.87
N GLU A 476 -11.24 -5.49 9.08
CA GLU A 476 -11.62 -4.81 10.32
C GLU A 476 -10.97 -3.42 10.39
N GLY A 477 -11.80 -2.37 10.27
CA GLY A 477 -11.37 -0.98 10.44
C GLY A 477 -11.33 -0.11 9.18
N SER A 478 -11.75 -0.60 8.01
CA SER A 478 -11.69 0.18 6.76
C SER A 478 -12.88 1.13 6.52
N GLY A 479 -13.94 1.09 7.31
CA GLY A 479 -15.11 1.96 7.16
C GLY A 479 -15.14 3.13 8.14
N ARG A 480 -15.74 4.27 7.71
CA ARG A 480 -15.96 5.48 8.55
C ARG A 480 -16.73 5.16 9.84
N TYR A 481 -17.54 4.12 9.82
CA TYR A 481 -18.28 3.58 10.96
C TYR A 481 -17.53 2.45 11.70
N GLY A 482 -16.47 1.85 11.12
CA GLY A 482 -15.85 0.63 11.64
C GLY A 482 -14.97 0.82 12.88
N LYS A 483 -14.15 1.87 12.96
CA LYS A 483 -13.20 2.02 14.09
C LYS A 483 -13.81 2.61 15.36
N GLY A 484 -14.83 3.47 15.24
CA GLY A 484 -15.41 4.18 16.40
C GLY A 484 -16.76 3.63 16.84
N TYR A 485 -17.65 3.38 15.90
CA TYR A 485 -19.05 3.08 16.18
C TYR A 485 -19.27 1.61 16.55
N TYR A 486 -18.73 0.66 15.78
CA TYR A 486 -18.81 -0.76 16.09
C TYR A 486 -18.10 -1.08 17.40
N LYS A 487 -16.86 -0.61 17.60
CA LYS A 487 -16.11 -0.83 18.85
C LYS A 487 -16.77 -0.16 20.06
N ARG A 488 -17.41 0.99 19.89
CA ARG A 488 -18.12 1.73 20.96
C ARG A 488 -19.52 1.16 21.20
N TYR A 489 -20.25 0.77 20.14
CA TYR A 489 -21.55 0.12 20.22
C TYR A 489 -21.43 -1.28 20.81
N TYR A 490 -20.46 -2.08 20.37
CA TYR A 490 -20.15 -3.41 20.92
C TYR A 490 -19.72 -3.34 22.38
N ARG A 491 -18.83 -2.41 22.74
CA ARG A 491 -18.40 -2.23 24.13
C ARG A 491 -19.55 -1.81 25.05
N ARG A 492 -20.50 -1.02 24.54
CA ARG A 492 -21.67 -0.57 25.27
C ARG A 492 -22.74 -1.67 25.39
N TYR A 493 -22.97 -2.43 24.32
CA TYR A 493 -23.91 -3.54 24.25
C TYR A 493 -23.45 -4.72 25.12
N TYR A 494 -22.17 -5.10 25.04
CA TYR A 494 -21.59 -6.13 25.92
C TYR A 494 -21.60 -5.72 27.40
N ARG A 495 -21.31 -4.47 27.70
CA ARG A 495 -21.37 -3.95 29.08
C ARG A 495 -22.80 -3.89 29.64
N SER A 496 -23.79 -3.64 28.79
CA SER A 496 -25.21 -3.57 29.17
C SER A 496 -25.85 -4.94 29.34
N TYR A 497 -25.55 -5.89 28.45
CA TYR A 497 -26.20 -7.21 28.43
C TYR A 497 -25.48 -8.25 29.30
N TYR A 498 -24.17 -8.28 29.30
CA TYR A 498 -23.38 -9.26 30.06
C TYR A 498 -22.88 -8.73 31.41
N GLY A 499 -22.74 -7.44 31.59
CA GLY A 499 -22.32 -6.83 32.85
C GLY A 499 -23.38 -6.90 33.96
N ARG A 500 -24.64 -7.10 33.59
CA ARG A 500 -25.76 -7.22 34.58
C ARG A 500 -26.05 -8.65 34.97
N SER A 501 -25.89 -9.64 34.10
CA SER A 501 -26.11 -11.06 34.41
C SER A 501 -24.93 -11.69 35.17
N GLY A 502 -23.68 -11.30 34.87
CA GLY A 502 -22.51 -11.84 35.58
C GLY A 502 -22.47 -11.56 37.05
N ARG A 503 -22.88 -10.35 37.46
CA ARG A 503 -22.93 -9.99 38.90
C ARG A 503 -24.07 -10.66 39.71
N ARG A 504 -25.10 -11.13 39.04
CA ARG A 504 -26.22 -11.82 39.69
C ARG A 504 -25.91 -13.30 39.98
N TYR A 505 -25.06 -13.91 39.15
CA TYR A 505 -24.63 -15.30 39.31
C TYR A 505 -23.46 -15.45 40.33
N GLU A 506 -22.50 -14.53 40.34
CA GLU A 506 -21.43 -14.55 41.35
C GLU A 506 -21.96 -14.31 42.77
N GLY A 507 -22.93 -13.41 42.95
CA GLY A 507 -23.57 -13.16 44.25
C GLY A 507 -24.38 -14.34 44.78
N ALA A 508 -24.98 -15.15 43.90
CA ALA A 508 -25.74 -16.34 44.29
C ALA A 508 -24.84 -17.55 44.64
N TYR A 509 -23.69 -17.67 43.95
CA TYR A 509 -22.72 -18.74 44.24
C TYR A 509 -21.95 -18.49 45.56
N MET A 510 -21.53 -17.25 45.80
CA MET A 510 -20.86 -16.90 47.07
C MET A 510 -21.79 -17.06 48.30
N LYS A 511 -23.09 -16.79 48.14
CA LYS A 511 -24.06 -17.01 49.22
C LYS A 511 -24.29 -18.50 49.53
N LYS A 512 -24.31 -19.35 48.50
CA LYS A 512 -24.47 -20.80 48.62
C LYS A 512 -23.25 -21.51 49.22
N THR A 513 -22.05 -21.01 48.92
CA THR A 513 -20.79 -21.54 49.45
C THR A 513 -20.58 -21.10 50.90
N ALA A 514 -21.03 -19.89 51.30
CA ALA A 514 -21.00 -19.42 52.67
C ALA A 514 -22.02 -20.18 53.58
N GLU A 515 -23.20 -20.53 53.08
CA GLU A 515 -24.20 -21.33 53.78
C GLU A 515 -23.80 -22.80 53.96
N ASN A 516 -23.07 -23.38 53.00
CA ASN A 516 -22.57 -24.77 53.15
C ASN A 516 -21.39 -24.88 54.11
N ASN A 517 -20.48 -23.88 54.12
CA ASN A 517 -19.36 -23.86 55.07
C ASN A 517 -19.79 -23.55 56.53
N SER A 518 -20.97 -22.96 56.75
CA SER A 518 -21.52 -22.74 58.10
C SER A 518 -22.29 -23.95 58.65
N LYS A 519 -22.61 -24.94 57.78
CA LYS A 519 -23.27 -26.21 58.20
C LYS A 519 -22.28 -27.37 58.43
N GLU A 520 -21.02 -27.24 58.01
CA GLU A 520 -19.98 -28.24 58.25
C GLU A 520 -19.12 -27.96 59.50
N ASN A 521 -19.27 -26.80 60.13
CA ASN A 521 -18.51 -26.40 61.34
C ASN A 521 -19.41 -26.11 62.57
N GLY A 522 -20.61 -26.70 62.62
CA GLY A 522 -21.51 -26.63 63.76
C GLY A 522 -21.83 -27.99 64.34
#